data_a1345bc4a4dead6a71f968871f9e0941
#
_entry.id   a1345bc4a4dead6a71f968871f9e0941
#
_cell.length_a   1.000
_cell.length_b   1.000
_cell.length_c   1.000
_cell.angle_alpha   90.00
_cell.angle_beta   90.00
_cell.angle_gamma   90.00
#
_symmetry.space_group_name_H-M   'P 1'
#
loop_
_entity.id
_entity.type
_entity.pdbx_description
1 polymer ?
#
loop_
_entity_poly.entity_id
_entity_poly.type
_entity_poly.pdbx_seq_one_letter_code
_entity_poly.pdbx_strand_id
1 'polypeptide(L)'
;SKRLNVPQIPSPQWVAHASLWLPMLTAMMMAHNILPGLAALFSIAAGAIFTVQVYRWWYKAVLKEPMLWILFAGYLFTGLGLIAVGLSYWISSFLNLGVHLIGVGGIGVLTLGMMARTALGHTGNSIYPPPKVVPVAFWLMIAATVIRVLATFVSGTAYTHSIRCSAALFAVSLLLYAWKYIPWLIRPRSDGRPG
;
A
#
# COMPACT_ATOMS: atom_id res chain seq x y z
N SER A 1 -7.33 -13.96 11.47
CA SER A 1 -8.52 -14.08 10.63
C SER A 1 -9.12 -15.48 10.81
N LYS A 2 -10.45 -15.59 10.99
CA LYS A 2 -11.17 -16.88 11.19
C LYS A 2 -10.79 -17.93 10.14
N ARG A 3 -10.49 -17.52 8.90
CA ARG A 3 -10.12 -18.42 7.80
C ARG A 3 -8.74 -19.06 7.95
N LEU A 4 -7.77 -18.33 8.47
CA LEU A 4 -6.39 -18.83 8.62
C LEU A 4 -6.14 -19.55 9.94
N ASN A 5 -7.16 -19.64 10.78
CA ASN A 5 -7.06 -20.18 12.15
C ASN A 5 -5.93 -19.53 12.98
N VAL A 6 -5.68 -18.24 12.72
CA VAL A 6 -4.61 -17.46 13.35
C VAL A 6 -5.25 -16.56 14.42
N PRO A 7 -4.68 -16.50 15.64
CA PRO A 7 -5.19 -15.62 16.67
C PRO A 7 -5.17 -14.17 16.20
N GLN A 8 -6.26 -13.45 16.44
CA GLN A 8 -6.30 -12.01 16.19
C GLN A 8 -5.61 -11.31 17.37
N ILE A 9 -4.54 -10.59 17.08
CA ILE A 9 -3.89 -9.74 18.07
C ILE A 9 -4.59 -8.38 18.04
N PRO A 10 -5.38 -8.03 19.06
CA PRO A 10 -6.04 -6.73 19.11
C PRO A 10 -5.00 -5.63 19.24
N SER A 11 -5.18 -4.55 18.49
CA SER A 11 -4.41 -3.34 18.69
C SER A 11 -5.05 -2.50 19.80
N PRO A 12 -4.28 -1.94 20.72
CA PRO A 12 -4.79 -1.00 21.72
C PRO A 12 -5.48 0.20 21.04
N GLN A 13 -6.51 0.76 21.64
CA GLN A 13 -7.26 1.88 21.06
C GLN A 13 -6.37 3.10 20.75
N TRP A 14 -5.41 3.39 21.62
CA TRP A 14 -4.48 4.49 21.39
C TRP A 14 -3.66 4.33 20.08
N VAL A 15 -3.34 3.08 19.69
CA VAL A 15 -2.65 2.80 18.43
C VAL A 15 -3.52 3.15 17.23
N ALA A 16 -4.83 2.86 17.29
CA ALA A 16 -5.75 3.25 16.24
C ALA A 16 -5.85 4.77 16.10
N HIS A 17 -5.97 5.48 17.23
CA HIS A 17 -5.97 6.96 17.23
C HIS A 17 -4.64 7.53 16.73
N ALA A 18 -3.50 7.01 17.21
CA ALA A 18 -2.19 7.47 16.77
C ALA A 18 -1.96 7.25 15.26
N SER A 19 -2.39 6.10 14.73
CA SER A 19 -2.30 5.78 13.29
C SER A 19 -3.12 6.74 12.41
N LEU A 20 -4.17 7.34 12.95
CA LEU A 20 -4.99 8.32 12.25
C LEU A 20 -4.44 9.74 12.41
N TRP A 21 -4.22 10.16 13.65
CA TRP A 21 -3.93 11.57 13.95
C TRP A 21 -2.49 11.98 13.64
N LEU A 22 -1.49 11.11 13.87
CA LEU A 22 -0.10 11.47 13.63
C LEU A 22 0.18 11.78 12.14
N PRO A 23 -0.21 10.94 11.16
CA PRO A 23 -0.01 11.29 9.75
C PRO A 23 -0.77 12.55 9.33
N MET A 24 -1.99 12.75 9.84
CA MET A 24 -2.80 13.92 9.54
C MET A 24 -2.15 15.21 10.09
N LEU A 25 -1.70 15.18 11.34
CA LEU A 25 -0.99 16.32 11.95
C LEU A 25 0.33 16.59 11.22
N THR A 26 1.09 15.54 10.88
CA THR A 26 2.32 15.67 10.08
C THR A 26 2.03 16.38 8.76
N ALA A 27 1.03 15.92 8.00
CA ALA A 27 0.68 16.51 6.71
C ALA A 27 0.29 18.00 6.85
N MET A 28 -0.52 18.33 7.86
CA MET A 28 -0.95 19.70 8.13
C MET A 28 0.25 20.59 8.51
N MET A 29 1.10 20.12 9.42
CA MET A 29 2.27 20.88 9.87
C MET A 29 3.28 21.08 8.72
N MET A 30 3.51 20.07 7.89
CA MET A 30 4.40 20.19 6.73
C MET A 30 3.82 21.13 5.66
N ALA A 31 2.52 21.06 5.38
CA ALA A 31 1.87 21.92 4.39
C ALA A 31 1.96 23.42 4.75
N HIS A 32 1.92 23.75 6.04
CA HIS A 32 1.99 25.12 6.54
C HIS A 32 3.38 25.51 7.08
N ASN A 33 4.38 24.63 6.94
CA ASN A 33 5.72 24.82 7.49
C ASN A 33 5.74 25.17 8.99
N ILE A 34 4.84 24.56 9.76
CA ILE A 34 4.72 24.74 11.20
C ILE A 34 5.57 23.71 11.92
N LEU A 35 6.52 24.17 12.76
CA LEU A 35 7.38 23.34 13.59
C LEU A 35 7.93 22.11 12.84
N PRO A 36 8.72 22.29 11.75
CA PRO A 36 9.09 21.19 10.85
C PRO A 36 9.83 20.04 11.55
N GLY A 37 10.61 20.32 12.60
CA GLY A 37 11.24 19.28 13.40
C GLY A 37 10.24 18.40 14.16
N LEU A 38 9.17 19.00 14.70
CA LEU A 38 8.10 18.25 15.37
C LEU A 38 7.27 17.43 14.36
N ALA A 39 6.98 18.02 13.20
CA ALA A 39 6.34 17.30 12.10
C ALA A 39 7.15 16.07 11.66
N ALA A 40 8.48 16.21 11.58
CA ALA A 40 9.38 15.10 11.28
C ALA A 40 9.30 13.98 12.34
N LEU A 41 9.29 14.33 13.62
CA LEU A 41 9.16 13.34 14.71
C LEU A 41 7.79 12.64 14.67
N PHE A 42 6.70 13.34 14.40
CA PHE A 42 5.37 12.76 14.26
C PHE A 42 5.31 11.80 13.06
N SER A 43 5.94 12.16 11.95
CA SER A 43 6.04 11.30 10.77
C SER A 43 6.78 10.00 11.08
N ILE A 44 7.94 10.07 11.75
CA ILE A 44 8.71 8.90 12.16
C ILE A 44 7.91 8.04 13.14
N ALA A 45 7.28 8.64 14.14
CA ALA A 45 6.47 7.94 15.13
C ALA A 45 5.29 7.20 14.46
N ALA A 46 4.58 7.87 13.55
CA ALA A 46 3.52 7.26 12.76
C ALA A 46 4.03 6.06 11.96
N GLY A 47 5.12 6.25 11.20
CA GLY A 47 5.72 5.19 10.40
C GLY A 47 6.21 4.00 11.21
N ALA A 48 6.78 4.24 12.40
CA ALA A 48 7.17 3.20 13.34
C ALA A 48 5.95 2.39 13.83
N ILE A 49 4.85 3.07 14.19
CA ILE A 49 3.61 2.41 14.59
C ILE A 49 3.10 1.49 13.47
N PHE A 50 3.03 1.98 12.22
CA PHE A 50 2.59 1.18 11.08
C PHE A 50 3.48 -0.05 10.87
N THR A 51 4.79 0.12 10.92
CA THR A 51 5.76 -0.98 10.72
C THR A 51 5.67 -2.03 11.83
N VAL A 52 5.57 -1.58 13.09
CA VAL A 52 5.40 -2.47 14.25
C VAL A 52 4.08 -3.23 14.18
N GLN A 53 2.99 -2.58 13.73
CA GLN A 53 1.70 -3.27 13.54
C GLN A 53 1.80 -4.38 12.50
N VAL A 54 2.47 -4.13 11.34
CA VAL A 54 2.70 -5.16 10.33
C VAL A 54 3.45 -6.34 10.94
N TYR A 55 4.52 -6.07 11.68
CA TYR A 55 5.29 -7.12 12.34
C TYR A 55 4.45 -7.93 13.33
N ARG A 56 3.64 -7.29 14.17
CA ARG A 56 2.77 -7.95 15.14
C ARG A 56 1.66 -8.79 14.51
N TRP A 57 1.14 -8.37 13.35
CA TRP A 57 0.06 -9.09 12.64
C TRP A 57 0.61 -10.14 11.66
N TRP A 58 1.94 -10.23 11.52
CA TRP A 58 2.55 -11.11 10.56
C TRP A 58 2.49 -12.57 10.98
N TYR A 59 2.00 -13.41 10.07
CA TYR A 59 2.03 -14.86 10.16
C TYR A 59 2.41 -15.45 8.81
N LYS A 60 3.19 -16.54 8.79
CA LYS A 60 3.60 -17.20 7.54
C LYS A 60 2.42 -17.61 6.66
N ALA A 61 1.25 -17.94 7.26
CA ALA A 61 0.02 -18.26 6.55
C ALA A 61 -0.51 -17.10 5.69
N VAL A 62 -0.20 -15.85 6.01
CA VAL A 62 -0.59 -14.67 5.22
C VAL A 62 -0.02 -14.74 3.79
N LEU A 63 1.19 -15.27 3.61
CA LEU A 63 1.84 -15.39 2.29
C LEU A 63 1.08 -16.29 1.32
N LYS A 64 0.27 -17.22 1.83
CA LYS A 64 -0.55 -18.12 0.99
C LYS A 64 -1.80 -17.44 0.44
N GLU A 65 -2.17 -16.26 0.97
CA GLU A 65 -3.41 -15.57 0.63
C GLU A 65 -3.10 -14.20 -0.02
N PRO A 66 -3.11 -14.11 -1.37
CA PRO A 66 -2.79 -12.87 -2.08
C PRO A 66 -3.60 -11.66 -1.61
N MET A 67 -4.89 -11.86 -1.35
CA MET A 67 -5.80 -10.81 -0.86
C MET A 67 -5.46 -10.29 0.55
N LEU A 68 -4.55 -10.94 1.26
CA LEU A 68 -4.08 -10.50 2.57
C LEU A 68 -2.67 -9.90 2.49
N TRP A 69 -1.69 -10.61 1.91
CA TRP A 69 -0.32 -10.11 1.92
C TRP A 69 -0.15 -8.79 1.17
N ILE A 70 -0.99 -8.53 0.15
CA ILE A 70 -0.97 -7.24 -0.55
C ILE A 70 -1.30 -6.06 0.37
N LEU A 71 -2.24 -6.25 1.31
CA LEU A 71 -2.59 -5.20 2.28
C LEU A 71 -1.46 -4.97 3.29
N PHE A 72 -0.79 -6.05 3.73
CA PHE A 72 0.38 -5.96 4.59
C PHE A 72 1.53 -5.22 3.88
N ALA A 73 1.77 -5.55 2.61
CA ALA A 73 2.80 -4.88 1.81
C ALA A 73 2.52 -3.37 1.67
N GLY A 74 1.30 -2.98 1.31
CA GLY A 74 0.94 -1.58 1.17
C GLY A 74 1.01 -0.82 2.50
N TYR A 75 0.58 -1.44 3.61
CA TYR A 75 0.68 -0.85 4.93
C TYR A 75 2.14 -0.67 5.38
N LEU A 76 3.00 -1.65 5.07
CA LEU A 76 4.44 -1.57 5.31
C LEU A 76 5.10 -0.44 4.49
N PHE A 77 4.79 -0.34 3.19
CA PHE A 77 5.30 0.74 2.35
C PHE A 77 4.87 2.12 2.86
N THR A 78 3.64 2.25 3.35
CA THR A 78 3.17 3.50 3.98
C THR A 78 3.99 3.82 5.23
N GLY A 79 4.23 2.84 6.10
CA GLY A 79 5.03 3.02 7.32
C GLY A 79 6.47 3.43 7.02
N LEU A 80 7.15 2.71 6.11
CA LEU A 80 8.49 3.04 5.67
C LEU A 80 8.57 4.40 4.98
N GLY A 81 7.55 4.75 4.21
CA GLY A 81 7.43 6.03 3.55
C GLY A 81 7.30 7.20 4.54
N LEU A 82 6.48 7.04 5.59
CA LEU A 82 6.35 8.04 6.65
C LEU A 82 7.68 8.23 7.42
N ILE A 83 8.40 7.14 7.70
CA ILE A 83 9.75 7.24 8.31
C ILE A 83 10.67 8.04 7.38
N ALA A 84 10.70 7.73 6.09
CA ALA A 84 11.54 8.43 5.12
C ALA A 84 11.16 9.92 5.02
N VAL A 85 9.86 10.25 4.96
CA VAL A 85 9.39 11.64 4.99
C VAL A 85 9.86 12.36 6.25
N GLY A 86 9.78 11.74 7.42
CA GLY A 86 10.29 12.34 8.64
C GLY A 86 11.80 12.54 8.61
N LEU A 87 12.57 11.54 8.14
CA LEU A 87 14.02 11.64 8.00
C LEU A 87 14.47 12.71 7.00
N SER A 88 13.60 13.12 6.08
CA SER A 88 13.90 14.16 5.08
C SER A 88 14.19 15.53 5.72
N TYR A 89 13.80 15.74 6.96
CA TYR A 89 14.15 16.96 7.72
C TYR A 89 15.67 17.12 7.89
N TRP A 90 16.38 16.00 8.05
CA TRP A 90 17.85 16.01 8.17
C TRP A 90 18.55 15.66 6.85
N ILE A 91 17.93 14.85 6.01
CA ILE A 91 18.53 14.34 4.76
C ILE A 91 17.50 14.49 3.65
N SER A 92 17.59 15.60 2.89
CA SER A 92 16.59 16.01 1.88
C SER A 92 16.24 14.95 0.82
N SER A 93 17.21 14.08 0.45
CA SER A 93 16.97 12.99 -0.51
C SER A 93 15.90 11.98 -0.07
N PHE A 94 15.66 11.85 1.24
CA PHE A 94 14.64 10.96 1.78
C PHE A 94 13.20 11.43 1.50
N LEU A 95 12.99 12.70 1.18
CA LEU A 95 11.64 13.17 0.83
C LEU A 95 11.11 12.47 -0.43
N ASN A 96 11.92 12.42 -1.48
CA ASN A 96 11.53 11.77 -2.72
C ASN A 96 11.30 10.26 -2.54
N LEU A 97 12.16 9.61 -1.77
CA LEU A 97 12.00 8.22 -1.36
C LEU A 97 10.67 7.99 -0.64
N GLY A 98 10.38 8.80 0.38
CA GLY A 98 9.18 8.67 1.19
C GLY A 98 7.89 8.91 0.40
N VAL A 99 7.87 9.94 -0.44
CA VAL A 99 6.72 10.26 -1.31
C VAL A 99 6.41 9.11 -2.25
N HIS A 100 7.42 8.45 -2.83
CA HIS A 100 7.20 7.31 -3.72
C HIS A 100 6.81 6.03 -2.97
N LEU A 101 7.37 5.80 -1.80
CA LEU A 101 6.92 4.70 -0.93
C LEU A 101 5.45 4.85 -0.54
N ILE A 102 5.00 6.04 -0.16
CA ILE A 102 3.59 6.28 0.19
C ILE A 102 2.71 6.23 -1.06
N GLY A 103 3.07 6.96 -2.13
CA GLY A 103 2.20 7.13 -3.30
C GLY A 103 2.05 5.84 -4.11
N VAL A 104 3.16 5.23 -4.52
CA VAL A 104 3.13 4.01 -5.35
C VAL A 104 2.96 2.78 -4.47
N GLY A 105 3.75 2.65 -3.41
CA GLY A 105 3.75 1.50 -2.52
C GLY A 105 2.56 1.47 -1.57
N GLY A 106 2.30 2.56 -0.86
CA GLY A 106 1.18 2.64 0.07
C GLY A 106 -0.15 2.70 -0.66
N ILE A 107 -0.42 3.85 -1.29
CA ILE A 107 -1.73 4.12 -1.92
C ILE A 107 -1.97 3.17 -3.09
N GLY A 108 -1.03 3.03 -4.03
CA GLY A 108 -1.20 2.17 -5.21
C GLY A 108 -1.47 0.71 -4.86
N VAL A 109 -0.64 0.14 -3.98
CA VAL A 109 -0.75 -1.27 -3.56
C VAL A 109 -2.03 -1.52 -2.74
N LEU A 110 -2.34 -0.65 -1.75
CA LEU A 110 -3.56 -0.80 -0.94
C LEU A 110 -4.83 -0.63 -1.79
N THR A 111 -4.86 0.37 -2.67
CA THR A 111 -6.01 0.62 -3.54
C THR A 111 -6.27 -0.59 -4.44
N LEU A 112 -5.24 -1.11 -5.12
CA LEU A 112 -5.39 -2.29 -5.97
C LEU A 112 -5.88 -3.51 -5.18
N GLY A 113 -5.33 -3.76 -3.99
CA GLY A 113 -5.74 -4.85 -3.12
C GLY A 113 -7.19 -4.73 -2.65
N MET A 114 -7.60 -3.54 -2.24
CA MET A 114 -8.97 -3.26 -1.80
C MET A 114 -9.96 -3.30 -2.96
N MET A 115 -9.63 -2.70 -4.11
CA MET A 115 -10.46 -2.76 -5.31
C MET A 115 -10.72 -4.20 -5.76
N ALA A 116 -9.68 -5.04 -5.78
CA ALA A 116 -9.83 -6.45 -6.14
C ALA A 116 -10.75 -7.20 -5.18
N ARG A 117 -10.63 -6.94 -3.89
CA ARG A 117 -11.44 -7.58 -2.84
C ARG A 117 -12.90 -7.12 -2.87
N THR A 118 -13.12 -5.81 -2.95
CA THR A 118 -14.47 -5.24 -2.97
C THR A 118 -15.22 -5.60 -4.25
N ALA A 119 -14.55 -5.57 -5.41
CA ALA A 119 -15.16 -5.96 -6.68
C ALA A 119 -15.66 -7.42 -6.65
N LEU A 120 -14.88 -8.37 -6.10
CA LEU A 120 -15.33 -9.76 -5.94
C LEU A 120 -16.56 -9.85 -5.03
N GLY A 121 -16.55 -9.15 -3.89
CA GLY A 121 -17.66 -9.16 -2.94
C GLY A 121 -18.94 -8.55 -3.53
N HIS A 122 -18.83 -7.42 -4.25
CA HIS A 122 -19.96 -6.74 -4.84
C HIS A 122 -20.55 -7.45 -6.07
N THR A 123 -19.73 -8.25 -6.78
CA THR A 123 -20.20 -9.01 -7.95
C THR A 123 -20.68 -10.42 -7.61
N GLY A 124 -20.70 -10.81 -6.34
CA GLY A 124 -21.12 -12.14 -5.90
C GLY A 124 -20.10 -13.24 -6.20
N ASN A 125 -18.89 -12.89 -6.62
CA ASN A 125 -17.82 -13.83 -6.90
C ASN A 125 -17.05 -14.20 -5.63
N SER A 126 -16.47 -15.40 -5.60
CA SER A 126 -15.65 -15.83 -4.46
C SER A 126 -14.37 -15.01 -4.35
N ILE A 127 -14.12 -14.49 -3.15
CA ILE A 127 -12.86 -13.81 -2.84
C ILE A 127 -11.70 -14.82 -2.78
N TYR A 128 -12.00 -16.10 -2.54
CA TYR A 128 -11.00 -17.14 -2.35
C TYR A 128 -11.40 -18.45 -3.06
N PRO A 129 -10.52 -19.00 -3.90
CA PRO A 129 -9.27 -18.40 -4.36
C PRO A 129 -9.52 -17.21 -5.30
N PRO A 130 -8.64 -16.20 -5.31
CA PRO A 130 -8.76 -15.11 -6.26
C PRO A 130 -8.43 -15.58 -7.69
N PRO A 131 -8.89 -14.87 -8.73
CA PRO A 131 -8.48 -15.15 -10.10
C PRO A 131 -6.95 -15.14 -10.25
N LYS A 132 -6.39 -16.06 -11.04
CA LYS A 132 -4.94 -16.22 -11.20
C LYS A 132 -4.21 -14.95 -11.67
N VAL A 133 -4.89 -14.06 -12.37
CA VAL A 133 -4.33 -12.77 -12.82
C VAL A 133 -4.08 -11.80 -11.67
N VAL A 134 -4.80 -11.92 -10.57
CA VAL A 134 -4.74 -10.98 -9.43
C VAL A 134 -3.38 -11.00 -8.72
N PRO A 135 -2.84 -12.17 -8.32
CA PRO A 135 -1.50 -12.21 -7.76
C PRO A 135 -0.42 -11.64 -8.69
N VAL A 136 -0.57 -11.85 -10.01
CA VAL A 136 0.36 -11.29 -11.02
C VAL A 136 0.29 -9.77 -11.00
N ALA A 137 -0.92 -9.19 -11.03
CA ALA A 137 -1.10 -7.74 -10.94
C ALA A 137 -0.49 -7.19 -9.64
N PHE A 138 -0.66 -7.88 -8.51
CA PHE A 138 -0.09 -7.48 -7.24
C PHE A 138 1.45 -7.45 -7.24
N TRP A 139 2.08 -8.49 -7.80
CA TRP A 139 3.54 -8.53 -7.93
C TRP A 139 4.08 -7.46 -8.86
N LEU A 140 3.38 -7.15 -9.96
CA LEU A 140 3.76 -6.05 -10.85
C LEU A 140 3.68 -4.70 -10.14
N MET A 141 2.67 -4.48 -9.32
CA MET A 141 2.54 -3.25 -8.53
C MET A 141 3.66 -3.11 -7.49
N ILE A 142 4.04 -4.20 -6.83
CA ILE A 142 5.19 -4.21 -5.91
C ILE A 142 6.49 -3.96 -6.65
N ALA A 143 6.70 -4.61 -7.81
CA ALA A 143 7.88 -4.38 -8.64
C ALA A 143 7.96 -2.91 -9.12
N ALA A 144 6.82 -2.33 -9.52
CA ALA A 144 6.74 -0.90 -9.86
C ALA A 144 7.18 -0.02 -8.69
N THR A 145 6.73 -0.33 -7.48
CA THR A 145 7.12 0.38 -6.25
C THR A 145 8.62 0.28 -6.01
N VAL A 146 9.16 -0.93 -6.03
CA VAL A 146 10.60 -1.16 -5.76
C VAL A 146 11.47 -0.43 -6.78
N ILE A 147 11.14 -0.54 -8.08
CA ILE A 147 11.90 0.16 -9.13
C ILE A 147 11.79 1.68 -8.96
N ARG A 148 10.60 2.20 -8.61
CA ARG A 148 10.39 3.63 -8.37
C ARG A 148 11.24 4.15 -7.23
N VAL A 149 11.31 3.39 -6.16
CA VAL A 149 12.12 3.69 -4.97
C VAL A 149 13.61 3.62 -5.30
N LEU A 150 14.06 2.56 -5.99
CA LEU A 150 15.45 2.43 -6.40
C LEU A 150 15.89 3.53 -7.39
N ALA A 151 14.97 4.06 -8.19
CA ALA A 151 15.22 5.18 -9.08
C ALA A 151 15.69 6.44 -8.33
N THR A 152 15.37 6.60 -7.05
CA THR A 152 15.84 7.77 -6.26
C THR A 152 17.34 7.77 -6.00
N PHE A 153 18.02 6.63 -6.20
CA PHE A 153 19.45 6.47 -5.96
C PHE A 153 20.30 6.50 -7.25
N VAL A 154 19.67 6.66 -8.40
CA VAL A 154 20.34 6.73 -9.71
C VAL A 154 20.05 8.06 -10.40
N SER A 155 20.87 8.42 -11.40
CA SER A 155 20.75 9.68 -12.14
C SER A 155 20.85 9.46 -13.66
N GLY A 156 20.66 10.51 -14.44
CA GLY A 156 20.81 10.50 -15.89
C GLY A 156 19.84 9.53 -16.60
N THR A 157 20.35 8.81 -17.58
CA THR A 157 19.55 7.86 -18.40
C THR A 157 19.00 6.71 -17.57
N ALA A 158 19.73 6.21 -16.58
CA ALA A 158 19.29 5.16 -15.69
C ALA A 158 18.04 5.58 -14.88
N TYR A 159 18.01 6.80 -14.38
CA TYR A 159 16.83 7.37 -13.72
C TYR A 159 15.61 7.37 -14.65
N THR A 160 15.78 7.90 -15.87
CA THR A 160 14.68 7.98 -16.84
C THR A 160 14.14 6.61 -17.22
N HIS A 161 15.01 5.62 -17.44
CA HIS A 161 14.58 4.24 -17.71
C HIS A 161 13.86 3.60 -16.54
N SER A 162 14.35 3.79 -15.32
CA SER A 162 13.70 3.27 -14.11
C SER A 162 12.30 3.86 -13.90
N ILE A 163 12.13 5.17 -14.14
CA ILE A 163 10.82 5.83 -14.07
C ILE A 163 9.86 5.25 -15.10
N ARG A 164 10.29 5.12 -16.36
CA ARG A 164 9.46 4.56 -17.44
C ARG A 164 9.09 3.11 -17.17
N CYS A 165 10.03 2.30 -16.72
CA CYS A 165 9.79 0.89 -16.34
C CYS A 165 8.78 0.80 -15.20
N SER A 166 8.96 1.56 -14.13
CA SER A 166 8.03 1.62 -13.01
C SER A 166 6.62 2.03 -13.44
N ALA A 167 6.51 3.08 -14.28
CA ALA A 167 5.22 3.55 -14.79
C ALA A 167 4.54 2.49 -15.68
N ALA A 168 5.30 1.80 -16.53
CA ALA A 168 4.76 0.71 -17.35
C ALA A 168 4.24 -0.45 -16.51
N LEU A 169 4.99 -0.90 -15.50
CA LEU A 169 4.58 -1.97 -14.59
C LEU A 169 3.33 -1.58 -13.79
N PHE A 170 3.27 -0.33 -13.30
CA PHE A 170 2.10 0.21 -12.62
C PHE A 170 0.87 0.19 -13.53
N ALA A 171 1.01 0.69 -14.77
CA ALA A 171 -0.08 0.71 -15.75
C ALA A 171 -0.55 -0.72 -16.11
N VAL A 172 0.38 -1.64 -16.39
CA VAL A 172 0.06 -3.03 -16.71
C VAL A 172 -0.66 -3.71 -15.54
N SER A 173 -0.24 -3.45 -14.30
CA SER A 173 -0.90 -3.97 -13.11
C SER A 173 -2.38 -3.55 -13.04
N LEU A 174 -2.68 -2.26 -13.27
CA LEU A 174 -4.05 -1.75 -13.29
C LEU A 174 -4.84 -2.24 -14.50
N LEU A 175 -4.22 -2.37 -15.67
CA LEU A 175 -4.85 -2.90 -16.87
C LEU A 175 -5.25 -4.38 -16.70
N LEU A 176 -4.42 -5.19 -16.05
CA LEU A 176 -4.76 -6.58 -15.72
C LEU A 176 -5.95 -6.65 -14.77
N TYR A 177 -6.00 -5.76 -13.77
CA TYR A 177 -7.17 -5.62 -12.92
C TYR A 177 -8.41 -5.24 -13.74
N ALA A 178 -8.33 -4.16 -14.51
CA ALA A 178 -9.44 -3.64 -15.30
C ALA A 178 -9.97 -4.70 -16.29
N TRP A 179 -9.07 -5.35 -17.03
CA TRP A 179 -9.42 -6.43 -17.97
C TRP A 179 -10.21 -7.56 -17.31
N LYS A 180 -9.81 -7.95 -16.09
CA LYS A 180 -10.48 -9.07 -15.40
C LYS A 180 -11.79 -8.65 -14.72
N TYR A 181 -11.83 -7.46 -14.12
CA TYR A 181 -12.92 -7.07 -13.23
C TYR A 181 -14.00 -6.24 -13.90
N ILE A 182 -13.70 -5.43 -14.93
CA ILE A 182 -14.71 -4.63 -15.66
C ILE A 182 -15.87 -5.51 -16.16
N PRO A 183 -15.64 -6.68 -16.81
CA PRO A 183 -16.75 -7.52 -17.27
C PRO A 183 -17.69 -7.99 -16.14
N TRP A 184 -17.17 -8.13 -14.93
CA TRP A 184 -17.99 -8.51 -13.77
C TRP A 184 -18.74 -7.34 -13.15
N LEU A 185 -18.13 -6.16 -13.16
CA LEU A 185 -18.72 -4.95 -12.58
C LEU A 185 -19.89 -4.40 -13.41
N ILE A 186 -19.92 -4.66 -14.73
CA ILE A 186 -21.00 -4.21 -15.63
C ILE A 186 -22.09 -5.26 -15.83
N ARG A 187 -21.98 -6.45 -15.23
CA ARG A 187 -23.01 -7.51 -15.31
C ARG A 187 -23.79 -7.61 -14.01
N PRO A 188 -25.03 -8.14 -14.07
CA PRO A 188 -25.73 -8.51 -12.85
C PRO A 188 -24.90 -9.43 -11.97
N ARG A 189 -25.15 -9.38 -10.66
CA ARG A 189 -24.46 -10.23 -9.68
C ARG A 189 -24.62 -11.71 -9.99
N SER A 190 -23.55 -12.47 -9.84
CA SER A 190 -23.55 -13.92 -10.10
C SER A 190 -24.41 -14.72 -9.10
N ASP A 191 -24.69 -14.16 -7.91
CA ASP A 191 -25.50 -14.77 -6.85
C ASP A 191 -26.99 -14.38 -6.88
N GLY A 192 -27.44 -13.61 -7.90
CA GLY A 192 -28.83 -13.19 -8.09
C GLY A 192 -29.35 -12.17 -7.07
N ARG A 193 -28.53 -11.68 -6.15
CA ARG A 193 -28.92 -10.62 -5.20
C ARG A 193 -28.93 -9.25 -5.86
N PRO A 194 -29.76 -8.30 -5.39
CA PRO A 194 -29.66 -6.92 -5.86
C PRO A 194 -28.25 -6.36 -5.57
N GLY A 195 -27.72 -5.58 -6.54
CA GLY A 195 -26.40 -4.96 -6.46
C GLY A 195 -26.35 -3.74 -5.57
#